data_be2b997eceb9aabb4ee40651139d13c6
#
_entry.id   be2b997eceb9aabb4ee40651139d13c6
#
_cell.length_a   1.000
_cell.length_b   1.000
_cell.length_c   1.000
_cell.angle_alpha   90.00
_cell.angle_beta   90.00
_cell.angle_gamma   90.00
#
_symmetry.space_group_name_H-M   'P 1'
#
loop_
_entity.id
_entity.type
_entity.pdbx_description
1 polymer ?
#
loop_
_entity_poly.entity_id
_entity_poly.type
_entity_poly.pdbx_seq_one_letter_code
_entity_poly.pdbx_strand_id
1 'polypeptide(L)'
;MRRRAFLRGVGAAAGTATAAALGGRASTRRVAAHPGPYEPYGSIDVAGAKEAVVGPDGDVAYLATTTGYATVDVSVPDRPELLADVRDPLADRDGGPLRVIFDAKLDVADPTTLVVAGPANPRRGAISGILVVDVSDPARPVEVAFHATDFPVHNCFVRDGLAYLTGNDGGRNPIVILDVETGAEVGRWSVADVADAWAAVPSGLRSVHDVYVADDTAFVALWDAGTWLLDVSDPAEPTLRGRVDVPDPEPLAELPESAVRRRATLPPGNHHYVATDESGTLLGVGRESWGRRVADDATETPAANVAANDSGASGPAAPLSAAPDAEFVGGPSGIDLWDVSDPAAPVPLSTVPAPATPDPTYGGVWTTAHNFELSGGVLYSSWYRGGVKRHDVSDPAAPTEASWWRDPDAASFWTARLAAPGEREGFFVASSMGVGDGPAGLYAFPDHAGEQADPSGVLPSGTATPRPRYGTGTAGGSDATTRPGADGGISAPGFGVAAGAGGVALAAWRLLRRAEE
;
A
#
# COMPACT_ATOMS: atom_id res chain seq x y z
N MET A 1 -18.73 26.90 -31.85
CA MET A 1 -19.27 26.67 -33.22
C MET A 1 -18.13 26.28 -34.16
N ARG A 2 -18.10 25.04 -34.58
CA ARG A 2 -17.91 24.48 -35.92
C ARG A 2 -17.49 23.03 -35.84
N ARG A 3 -18.48 22.16 -35.98
CA ARG A 3 -18.34 20.74 -36.29
C ARG A 3 -17.79 20.60 -37.73
N ARG A 4 -16.90 19.63 -37.96
CA ARG A 4 -16.70 19.06 -39.31
C ARG A 4 -16.76 17.54 -39.22
N ALA A 5 -17.87 17.02 -39.72
CA ALA A 5 -18.03 15.63 -40.12
C ALA A 5 -17.25 15.37 -41.42
N PHE A 6 -16.69 14.18 -41.61
CA PHE A 6 -16.25 13.70 -42.92
C PHE A 6 -16.86 12.32 -43.20
N LEU A 7 -17.48 12.27 -44.35
CA LEU A 7 -18.33 11.22 -44.90
C LEU A 7 -17.53 10.13 -45.62
N ARG A 8 -18.15 8.97 -45.63
CA ARG A 8 -17.85 7.72 -46.35
C ARG A 8 -17.62 7.88 -47.85
N GLY A 9 -16.69 7.10 -48.40
CA GLY A 9 -16.60 6.77 -49.82
C GLY A 9 -16.44 5.27 -50.01
N VAL A 10 -17.50 4.63 -50.53
CA VAL A 10 -17.49 3.24 -51.01
C VAL A 10 -17.02 3.26 -52.45
N GLY A 11 -16.04 2.44 -52.83
CA GLY A 11 -15.60 2.17 -54.16
C GLY A 11 -15.26 0.69 -54.33
N ALA A 12 -16.20 -0.05 -54.96
CA ALA A 12 -15.97 -1.42 -55.41
C ALA A 12 -15.22 -1.42 -56.74
N ALA A 13 -14.11 -2.15 -56.84
CA ALA A 13 -13.52 -2.56 -58.10
C ALA A 13 -13.15 -4.04 -58.01
N ALA A 14 -13.85 -4.85 -58.81
CA ALA A 14 -13.55 -6.24 -59.05
C ALA A 14 -12.32 -6.35 -59.97
N GLY A 15 -11.29 -7.03 -59.52
CA GLY A 15 -10.14 -7.39 -60.35
C GLY A 15 -9.73 -8.82 -60.02
N THR A 16 -9.97 -9.72 -60.95
CA THR A 16 -9.46 -11.09 -60.94
C THR A 16 -7.94 -11.11 -61.04
N ALA A 17 -7.26 -11.62 -60.06
CA ALA A 17 -5.83 -11.95 -60.13
C ALA A 17 -5.58 -13.33 -59.57
N THR A 18 -4.99 -14.13 -60.41
CA THR A 18 -4.49 -15.48 -60.28
C THR A 18 -3.69 -15.72 -58.99
N ALA A 19 -4.06 -16.77 -58.26
CA ALA A 19 -3.33 -17.26 -57.09
C ALA A 19 -2.00 -17.87 -57.49
N ALA A 20 -0.91 -17.20 -57.20
CA ALA A 20 0.40 -17.84 -57.06
C ALA A 20 0.58 -18.23 -55.59
N ALA A 21 0.55 -19.54 -55.33
CA ALA A 21 0.85 -20.10 -54.02
C ALA A 21 2.31 -19.89 -53.70
N LEU A 22 2.62 -18.82 -52.97
CA LEU A 22 3.86 -18.72 -52.23
C LEU A 22 3.60 -19.30 -50.82
N GLY A 23 4.03 -20.55 -50.64
CA GLY A 23 4.07 -21.19 -49.33
C GLY A 23 5.00 -20.44 -48.37
N GLY A 24 4.46 -19.40 -47.75
CA GLY A 24 5.04 -18.81 -46.56
C GLY A 24 4.84 -19.80 -45.43
N ARG A 25 5.91 -20.52 -45.06
CA ARG A 25 5.97 -21.20 -43.79
C ARG A 25 5.82 -20.12 -42.72
N ALA A 26 4.62 -20.03 -42.14
CA ALA A 26 4.46 -19.42 -40.82
C ALA A 26 5.36 -20.23 -39.89
N SER A 27 6.56 -19.75 -39.62
CA SER A 27 7.34 -20.24 -38.50
C SER A 27 6.56 -19.86 -37.26
N THR A 28 5.77 -20.79 -36.75
CA THR A 28 5.36 -20.79 -35.36
C THR A 28 6.65 -20.86 -34.57
N ARG A 29 7.21 -19.72 -34.20
CA ARG A 29 8.21 -19.62 -33.17
C ARG A 29 7.54 -20.21 -31.93
N ARG A 30 7.84 -21.47 -31.63
CA ARG A 30 7.54 -22.02 -30.32
C ARG A 30 8.22 -21.09 -29.33
N VAL A 31 7.44 -20.46 -28.49
CA VAL A 31 7.92 -19.81 -27.27
C VAL A 31 8.69 -20.90 -26.55
N ALA A 32 9.98 -20.82 -26.47
CA ALA A 32 10.73 -21.60 -25.52
C ALA A 32 10.20 -21.13 -24.15
N ALA A 33 9.52 -22.01 -23.41
CA ALA A 33 9.42 -21.85 -21.97
C ALA A 33 10.85 -21.59 -21.48
N HIS A 34 11.07 -20.54 -20.72
CA HIS A 34 12.37 -20.24 -20.15
C HIS A 34 12.80 -21.47 -19.35
N PRO A 35 13.87 -22.18 -19.70
CA PRO A 35 14.22 -23.48 -19.11
C PRO A 35 14.96 -23.32 -17.78
N GLY A 36 14.68 -22.30 -17.00
CA GLY A 36 15.33 -22.01 -15.72
C GLY A 36 14.32 -21.74 -14.62
N PRO A 37 14.78 -21.64 -13.35
CA PRO A 37 13.95 -21.18 -12.24
C PRO A 37 13.47 -19.76 -12.52
N TYR A 38 12.33 -19.39 -11.91
CA TYR A 38 11.82 -18.03 -11.93
C TYR A 38 12.71 -17.15 -11.06
N GLU A 39 13.44 -16.25 -11.68
CA GLU A 39 14.41 -15.35 -11.04
C GLU A 39 14.25 -13.94 -11.60
N PRO A 40 14.68 -12.88 -10.87
CA PRO A 40 14.73 -11.54 -11.43
C PRO A 40 15.63 -11.49 -12.66
N TYR A 41 15.27 -10.70 -13.66
CA TYR A 41 16.13 -10.39 -14.79
C TYR A 41 17.38 -9.65 -14.33
N GLY A 42 17.21 -8.64 -13.48
CA GLY A 42 18.29 -7.84 -12.93
C GLY A 42 17.86 -7.04 -11.71
N SER A 43 18.81 -6.37 -11.09
CA SER A 43 18.56 -5.47 -9.97
C SER A 43 19.59 -4.35 -9.95
N ILE A 44 19.26 -3.27 -9.25
CA ILE A 44 20.15 -2.14 -8.99
C ILE A 44 20.00 -1.67 -7.55
N ASP A 45 21.13 -1.36 -6.91
CA ASP A 45 21.13 -0.80 -5.57
C ASP A 45 20.67 0.67 -5.61
N VAL A 46 19.66 0.98 -4.80
CA VAL A 46 19.14 2.33 -4.56
C VAL A 46 18.97 2.50 -3.07
N ALA A 47 19.90 3.21 -2.45
CA ALA A 47 19.95 3.34 -1.00
C ALA A 47 18.66 3.96 -0.45
N GLY A 48 18.02 3.27 0.53
CA GLY A 48 16.79 3.74 1.17
C GLY A 48 15.53 3.60 0.31
N ALA A 49 15.54 2.78 -0.74
CA ALA A 49 14.38 2.54 -1.61
C ALA A 49 13.12 2.18 -0.80
N LYS A 50 12.01 2.77 -1.19
CA LYS A 50 10.66 2.59 -0.65
C LYS A 50 9.68 2.44 -1.82
N GLU A 51 8.61 3.25 -1.90
CA GLU A 51 7.68 3.20 -3.02
C GLU A 51 8.40 3.36 -4.35
N ALA A 52 7.93 2.64 -5.35
CA ALA A 52 8.32 2.82 -6.73
C ALA A 52 7.07 2.91 -7.61
N VAL A 53 7.07 3.84 -8.54
CA VAL A 53 6.08 3.95 -9.61
C VAL A 53 6.78 3.90 -10.95
N VAL A 54 6.08 3.47 -11.99
CA VAL A 54 6.63 3.32 -13.34
C VAL A 54 5.97 4.35 -14.26
N GLY A 55 6.76 4.99 -15.10
CA GLY A 55 6.24 5.87 -16.13
C GLY A 55 5.39 5.12 -17.17
N PRO A 56 4.51 5.81 -17.91
CA PRO A 56 3.53 5.17 -18.79
C PRO A 56 4.13 4.36 -19.94
N ASP A 57 5.36 4.68 -20.33
CA ASP A 57 6.08 3.95 -21.39
C ASP A 57 6.77 2.67 -20.86
N GLY A 58 6.78 2.46 -19.53
CA GLY A 58 7.40 1.30 -18.89
C GLY A 58 8.93 1.36 -18.79
N ASP A 59 9.56 2.42 -19.28
CA ASP A 59 11.01 2.52 -19.43
C ASP A 59 11.72 3.12 -18.21
N VAL A 60 11.01 3.86 -17.36
CA VAL A 60 11.59 4.55 -16.19
C VAL A 60 10.78 4.26 -14.94
N ALA A 61 11.49 3.87 -13.88
CA ALA A 61 10.95 3.78 -12.53
C ALA A 61 11.38 5.00 -11.69
N TYR A 62 10.45 5.53 -10.89
CA TYR A 62 10.64 6.65 -9.98
C TYR A 62 10.47 6.14 -8.56
N LEU A 63 11.48 6.33 -7.71
CA LEU A 63 11.51 5.77 -6.37
C LEU A 63 11.50 6.86 -5.31
N ALA A 64 10.65 6.72 -4.32
CA ALA A 64 10.88 7.34 -3.02
C ALA A 64 12.10 6.67 -2.38
N THR A 65 12.98 7.47 -1.81
CA THR A 65 14.07 6.97 -0.98
C THR A 65 14.03 7.68 0.36
N THR A 66 14.39 7.02 1.44
CA THR A 66 14.21 7.58 2.80
C THR A 66 14.76 9.01 2.96
N THR A 67 15.76 9.39 2.15
CA THR A 67 16.44 10.68 2.21
C THR A 67 16.28 11.51 0.94
N GLY A 68 15.39 11.13 0.03
CA GLY A 68 15.19 11.82 -1.24
C GLY A 68 14.36 11.00 -2.21
N TYR A 69 14.72 11.06 -3.48
CA TYR A 69 14.09 10.29 -4.56
C TYR A 69 15.12 9.91 -5.63
N ALA A 70 14.81 8.89 -6.41
CA ALA A 70 15.67 8.43 -7.49
C ALA A 70 14.87 8.10 -8.75
N THR A 71 15.52 8.16 -9.90
CA THR A 71 14.97 7.71 -11.19
C THR A 71 15.89 6.64 -11.77
N VAL A 72 15.30 5.58 -12.30
CA VAL A 72 16.00 4.40 -12.80
C VAL A 72 15.50 4.06 -14.20
N ASP A 73 16.40 3.95 -15.17
CA ASP A 73 16.12 3.36 -16.48
C ASP A 73 15.94 1.86 -16.30
N VAL A 74 14.77 1.35 -16.64
CA VAL A 74 14.40 -0.06 -16.59
C VAL A 74 14.07 -0.62 -17.97
N SER A 75 14.30 0.15 -19.05
CA SER A 75 14.05 -0.26 -20.44
C SER A 75 14.82 -1.52 -20.84
N VAL A 76 15.92 -1.80 -20.14
CA VAL A 76 16.68 -3.05 -20.24
C VAL A 76 16.63 -3.76 -18.89
N PRO A 77 15.59 -4.59 -18.62
CA PRO A 77 15.33 -5.15 -17.30
C PRO A 77 16.45 -6.02 -16.73
N ASP A 78 17.32 -6.60 -17.61
CA ASP A 78 18.51 -7.33 -17.19
C ASP A 78 19.60 -6.42 -16.60
N ARG A 79 19.53 -5.12 -16.87
CA ARG A 79 20.54 -4.15 -16.47
C ARG A 79 19.90 -2.77 -16.21
N PRO A 80 19.15 -2.62 -15.13
CA PRO A 80 18.63 -1.32 -14.74
C PRO A 80 19.78 -0.32 -14.49
N GLU A 81 19.60 0.94 -14.87
CA GLU A 81 20.61 1.99 -14.72
C GLU A 81 20.07 3.19 -13.94
N LEU A 82 20.83 3.69 -12.95
CA LEU A 82 20.45 4.86 -12.17
C LEU A 82 20.61 6.12 -13.04
N LEU A 83 19.51 6.83 -13.28
CA LEU A 83 19.52 8.08 -14.05
C LEU A 83 19.79 9.29 -13.15
N ALA A 84 19.08 9.37 -12.01
CA ALA A 84 19.29 10.41 -11.01
C ALA A 84 19.08 9.85 -9.59
N ASP A 85 19.84 10.41 -8.64
CA ASP A 85 19.75 10.09 -7.21
C ASP A 85 19.84 11.40 -6.42
N VAL A 86 18.68 11.96 -6.09
CA VAL A 86 18.56 13.25 -5.40
C VAL A 86 18.44 12.98 -3.90
N ARG A 87 19.42 13.50 -3.16
CA ARG A 87 19.49 13.33 -1.70
C ARG A 87 19.30 14.65 -0.99
N ASP A 88 18.67 14.57 0.19
CA ASP A 88 18.47 15.71 1.07
C ASP A 88 17.79 16.91 0.39
N PRO A 89 16.68 16.71 -0.39
CA PRO A 89 15.97 17.82 -1.00
C PRO A 89 15.55 18.83 0.05
N LEU A 90 15.52 20.11 -0.32
CA LEU A 90 15.17 21.24 0.56
C LEU A 90 16.12 21.41 1.77
N ALA A 91 17.39 21.01 1.66
CA ALA A 91 18.37 21.13 2.74
C ALA A 91 18.59 22.57 3.23
N ASP A 92 18.40 23.56 2.34
CA ASP A 92 18.58 24.98 2.65
C ASP A 92 17.35 25.65 3.31
N ARG A 93 16.24 24.90 3.51
CA ARG A 93 15.04 25.42 4.16
C ARG A 93 15.08 25.20 5.66
N ASP A 94 14.43 26.10 6.40
CA ASP A 94 14.22 25.92 7.84
C ASP A 94 13.44 24.63 8.11
N GLY A 95 13.99 23.76 8.97
CA GLY A 95 13.44 22.43 9.25
C GLY A 95 13.75 21.37 8.19
N GLY A 96 14.44 21.75 7.10
CA GLY A 96 14.92 20.81 6.08
C GLY A 96 16.16 20.02 6.51
N PRO A 97 16.60 19.08 5.70
CA PRO A 97 15.97 18.59 4.47
C PRO A 97 14.70 17.78 4.69
N LEU A 98 13.88 17.61 3.63
CA LEU A 98 12.76 16.66 3.65
C LEU A 98 13.31 15.24 3.74
N ARG A 99 12.87 14.49 4.72
CA ARG A 99 13.36 13.13 5.02
C ARG A 99 12.24 12.21 5.47
N VAL A 100 12.56 10.92 5.65
CA VAL A 100 11.57 9.88 5.95
C VAL A 100 10.50 9.84 4.85
N ILE A 101 11.00 9.91 3.62
CA ILE A 101 10.19 9.88 2.41
C ILE A 101 9.90 8.41 2.10
N PHE A 102 8.62 8.00 2.17
CA PHE A 102 8.20 6.64 1.89
C PHE A 102 7.39 6.55 0.62
N ASP A 103 6.86 7.66 0.14
CA ASP A 103 5.98 7.68 -1.02
C ASP A 103 6.34 8.77 -2.04
N ALA A 104 6.19 8.41 -3.30
CA ALA A 104 6.27 9.30 -4.45
C ALA A 104 5.34 8.80 -5.55
N LYS A 105 4.60 9.71 -6.20
CA LYS A 105 3.62 9.38 -7.23
C LYS A 105 3.77 10.31 -8.43
N LEU A 106 3.66 9.73 -9.62
CA LEU A 106 3.43 10.52 -10.85
C LEU A 106 1.97 10.98 -10.90
N ASP A 107 1.74 12.17 -11.43
CA ASP A 107 0.38 12.56 -11.80
C ASP A 107 -0.10 11.68 -12.96
N VAL A 108 -1.26 11.03 -12.77
CA VAL A 108 -1.84 10.14 -13.78
C VAL A 108 -2.12 10.85 -15.10
N ALA A 109 -2.52 12.13 -15.06
CA ALA A 109 -2.82 12.92 -16.24
C ALA A 109 -1.59 13.59 -16.86
N ASP A 110 -0.60 13.94 -16.03
CA ASP A 110 0.67 14.53 -16.45
C ASP A 110 1.85 13.79 -15.83
N PRO A 111 2.28 12.65 -16.40
CA PRO A 111 3.36 11.83 -15.86
C PRO A 111 4.74 12.49 -15.93
N THR A 112 4.85 13.74 -16.37
CA THR A 112 6.06 14.54 -16.22
C THR A 112 6.16 15.24 -14.85
N THR A 113 5.09 15.16 -14.05
CA THR A 113 5.00 15.70 -12.70
C THR A 113 5.12 14.58 -11.68
N LEU A 114 6.20 14.60 -10.88
CA LEU A 114 6.40 13.70 -9.74
C LEU A 114 6.13 14.46 -8.44
N VAL A 115 5.30 13.90 -7.58
CA VAL A 115 5.06 14.40 -6.22
C VAL A 115 5.75 13.48 -5.23
N VAL A 116 6.63 14.04 -4.40
CA VAL A 116 7.38 13.34 -3.34
C VAL A 116 6.83 13.78 -1.99
N ALA A 117 6.31 12.86 -1.20
CA ALA A 117 5.63 13.16 0.05
C ALA A 117 6.49 12.84 1.28
N GLY A 118 6.41 13.68 2.31
CA GLY A 118 7.12 13.41 3.56
C GLY A 118 6.99 14.51 4.62
N PRO A 119 7.49 14.21 5.83
CA PRO A 119 7.91 12.90 6.31
C PRO A 119 6.72 11.96 6.48
N ALA A 120 6.94 10.67 6.28
CA ALA A 120 5.87 9.67 6.43
C ALA A 120 5.37 9.54 7.88
N ASN A 121 6.21 9.91 8.84
CA ASN A 121 5.89 9.87 10.27
C ASN A 121 6.22 11.21 10.94
N PRO A 122 5.50 11.58 12.03
CA PRO A 122 5.74 12.84 12.72
C PRO A 122 7.18 12.98 13.18
N ARG A 123 7.84 14.09 12.81
CA ARG A 123 9.19 14.44 13.27
C ARG A 123 9.21 15.85 13.84
N ARG A 124 9.68 15.96 15.07
CA ARG A 124 9.77 17.27 15.72
C ARG A 124 10.78 18.18 15.01
N GLY A 125 10.33 19.35 14.60
CA GLY A 125 11.17 20.37 13.97
C GLY A 125 11.56 20.10 12.52
N ALA A 126 11.01 19.03 11.90
CA ALA A 126 11.17 18.79 10.47
C ALA A 126 10.06 19.47 9.67
N ILE A 127 10.37 19.85 8.44
CA ILE A 127 9.35 20.28 7.47
C ILE A 127 8.48 19.08 7.08
N SER A 128 7.20 19.34 6.81
CA SER A 128 6.25 18.36 6.28
C SER A 128 5.58 18.93 5.04
N GLY A 129 5.27 18.09 4.07
CA GLY A 129 4.56 18.49 2.87
C GLY A 129 4.87 17.63 1.66
N ILE A 130 4.57 18.18 0.50
CA ILE A 130 4.86 17.59 -0.80
C ILE A 130 5.85 18.43 -1.59
N LEU A 131 6.83 17.77 -2.18
CA LEU A 131 7.76 18.34 -3.14
C LEU A 131 7.30 17.97 -4.55
N VAL A 132 7.07 18.97 -5.38
CA VAL A 132 6.70 18.83 -6.79
C VAL A 132 7.96 18.89 -7.64
N VAL A 133 8.14 17.88 -8.47
CA VAL A 133 9.35 17.70 -9.30
C VAL A 133 8.94 17.52 -10.76
N ASP A 134 9.54 18.31 -11.66
CA ASP A 134 9.47 18.07 -13.10
C ASP A 134 10.46 16.96 -13.47
N VAL A 135 9.91 15.86 -14.01
CA VAL A 135 10.66 14.68 -14.47
C VAL A 135 10.52 14.45 -15.97
N SER A 136 10.22 15.48 -16.74
CA SER A 136 10.21 15.45 -18.22
C SER A 136 11.55 14.99 -18.80
N ASP A 137 12.66 15.27 -18.11
CA ASP A 137 13.96 14.62 -18.31
C ASP A 137 14.33 13.83 -17.05
N PRO A 138 14.05 12.54 -17.00
CA PRO A 138 14.26 11.74 -15.79
C PRO A 138 15.72 11.65 -15.35
N ALA A 139 16.68 11.94 -16.24
CA ALA A 139 18.10 12.04 -15.86
C ALA A 139 18.46 13.38 -15.20
N ARG A 140 17.57 14.38 -15.28
CA ARG A 140 17.79 15.72 -14.72
C ARG A 140 16.50 16.26 -14.10
N PRO A 141 15.96 15.62 -13.07
CA PRO A 141 14.74 16.07 -12.40
C PRO A 141 14.94 17.47 -11.81
N VAL A 142 13.92 18.30 -11.86
CA VAL A 142 13.94 19.68 -11.39
C VAL A 142 12.89 19.91 -10.33
N GLU A 143 13.29 20.35 -9.13
CA GLU A 143 12.35 20.75 -8.08
C GLU A 143 11.60 22.02 -8.51
N VAL A 144 10.26 21.94 -8.61
CA VAL A 144 9.39 23.02 -9.08
C VAL A 144 8.82 23.80 -7.91
N ALA A 145 8.24 23.09 -6.93
CA ALA A 145 7.57 23.70 -5.78
C ALA A 145 7.66 22.80 -4.54
N PHE A 146 7.50 23.41 -3.38
CA PHE A 146 7.25 22.68 -2.12
C PHE A 146 6.04 23.29 -1.41
N HIS A 147 5.04 22.47 -1.16
CA HIS A 147 3.83 22.84 -0.45
C HIS A 147 3.85 22.24 0.95
N ALA A 148 4.02 23.12 1.95
CA ALA A 148 4.12 22.71 3.34
C ALA A 148 2.76 22.30 3.90
N THR A 149 2.75 21.27 4.74
CA THR A 149 1.60 20.83 5.54
C THR A 149 1.90 20.95 7.02
N ASP A 150 0.85 21.02 7.85
CA ASP A 150 0.95 21.00 9.31
C ASP A 150 0.82 19.57 9.89
N PHE A 151 0.86 18.56 9.04
CA PHE A 151 0.78 17.14 9.35
C PHE A 151 1.83 16.35 8.54
N PRO A 152 2.27 15.18 9.02
CA PRO A 152 3.10 14.27 8.22
C PRO A 152 2.29 13.65 7.10
N VAL A 153 2.94 13.40 5.95
CA VAL A 153 2.30 12.78 4.78
C VAL A 153 2.91 11.39 4.59
N HIS A 154 2.16 10.34 4.95
CA HIS A 154 2.64 8.96 4.84
C HIS A 154 2.57 8.45 3.42
N ASN A 155 1.41 8.58 2.78
CA ASN A 155 1.14 8.23 1.39
C ASN A 155 0.38 9.34 0.70
N CYS A 156 0.42 9.35 -0.62
CA CYS A 156 -0.37 10.24 -1.47
C CYS A 156 -0.83 9.52 -2.74
N PHE A 157 -1.79 10.12 -3.42
CA PHE A 157 -2.14 9.80 -4.81
C PHE A 157 -2.24 11.10 -5.59
N VAL A 158 -1.85 11.07 -6.87
CA VAL A 158 -1.84 12.30 -7.69
C VAL A 158 -2.56 12.04 -9.00
N ARG A 159 -3.55 12.87 -9.30
CA ARG A 159 -4.35 12.78 -10.51
C ARG A 159 -4.91 14.13 -10.90
N ASP A 160 -4.85 14.45 -12.19
CA ASP A 160 -5.43 15.67 -12.77
C ASP A 160 -4.99 16.97 -12.05
N GLY A 161 -3.71 17.05 -11.64
CA GLY A 161 -3.15 18.19 -10.93
C GLY A 161 -3.56 18.27 -9.45
N LEU A 162 -4.22 17.26 -8.91
CA LEU A 162 -4.63 17.18 -7.51
C LEU A 162 -3.83 16.10 -6.76
N ALA A 163 -3.31 16.46 -5.60
CA ALA A 163 -2.67 15.55 -4.67
C ALA A 163 -3.61 15.22 -3.50
N TYR A 164 -3.95 13.94 -3.36
CA TYR A 164 -4.74 13.38 -2.26
C TYR A 164 -3.78 12.89 -1.19
N LEU A 165 -3.77 13.51 -0.03
CA LEU A 165 -2.76 13.28 1.01
C LEU A 165 -3.36 12.59 2.23
N THR A 166 -2.60 11.66 2.82
CA THR A 166 -2.95 11.07 4.12
C THR A 166 -2.62 12.07 5.25
N GLY A 167 -3.62 12.86 5.66
CA GLY A 167 -3.45 13.95 6.61
C GLY A 167 -3.54 13.50 8.06
N ASN A 168 -2.55 12.72 8.54
CA ASN A 168 -2.54 12.19 9.90
C ASN A 168 -2.14 13.27 10.94
N ASP A 169 -3.07 14.15 11.26
CA ASP A 169 -2.90 15.26 12.22
C ASP A 169 -2.97 14.82 13.70
N GLY A 170 -3.20 13.52 13.95
CA GLY A 170 -3.37 12.94 15.29
C GLY A 170 -4.71 13.28 15.95
N GLY A 171 -5.57 14.01 15.25
CA GLY A 171 -6.91 14.41 15.68
C GLY A 171 -7.98 13.78 14.79
N ARG A 172 -8.28 14.41 13.69
CA ARG A 172 -9.33 13.97 12.75
C ARG A 172 -8.82 13.00 11.69
N ASN A 173 -7.53 13.04 11.39
CA ASN A 173 -6.86 12.25 10.36
C ASN A 173 -7.60 12.33 9.00
N PRO A 174 -7.71 13.50 8.37
CA PRO A 174 -8.41 13.65 7.11
C PRO A 174 -7.60 13.13 5.92
N ILE A 175 -8.29 12.80 4.81
CA ILE A 175 -7.73 13.00 3.48
C ILE A 175 -7.75 14.50 3.22
N VAL A 176 -6.64 15.05 2.73
CA VAL A 176 -6.50 16.44 2.32
C VAL A 176 -6.20 16.49 0.83
N ILE A 177 -6.96 17.28 0.09
CA ILE A 177 -6.80 17.43 -1.36
C ILE A 177 -6.14 18.78 -1.63
N LEU A 178 -4.96 18.76 -2.23
CA LEU A 178 -4.21 19.96 -2.62
C LEU A 178 -4.13 20.08 -4.14
N ASP A 179 -4.21 21.29 -4.62
CA ASP A 179 -3.81 21.65 -5.99
C ASP A 179 -2.27 21.62 -6.07
N VAL A 180 -1.72 20.82 -6.98
CA VAL A 180 -0.27 20.57 -7.10
C VAL A 180 0.48 21.81 -7.59
N GLU A 181 -0.13 22.65 -8.42
CA GLU A 181 0.51 23.88 -8.95
C GLU A 181 0.62 24.95 -7.87
N THR A 182 -0.46 25.18 -7.12
CA THR A 182 -0.57 26.32 -6.20
C THR A 182 -0.32 25.94 -4.74
N GLY A 183 -0.47 24.67 -4.36
CA GLY A 183 -0.45 24.20 -2.99
C GLY A 183 -1.68 24.58 -2.19
N ALA A 184 -2.71 25.12 -2.84
CA ALA A 184 -3.95 25.46 -2.17
C ALA A 184 -4.72 24.19 -1.78
N GLU A 185 -5.26 24.18 -0.56
CA GLU A 185 -6.20 23.14 -0.18
C GLU A 185 -7.52 23.34 -0.94
N VAL A 186 -7.90 22.30 -1.69
CA VAL A 186 -9.15 22.26 -2.46
C VAL A 186 -10.26 21.70 -1.60
N GLY A 187 -10.00 20.63 -0.83
CA GLY A 187 -10.99 19.99 0.01
C GLY A 187 -10.38 19.04 1.02
N ARG A 188 -11.22 18.52 1.92
CA ARG A 188 -10.85 17.48 2.88
C ARG A 188 -12.04 16.64 3.30
N TRP A 189 -11.76 15.42 3.73
CA TRP A 189 -12.77 14.54 4.29
C TRP A 189 -12.17 13.74 5.46
N SER A 190 -12.96 13.50 6.49
CA SER A 190 -12.56 12.65 7.63
C SER A 190 -13.71 11.75 8.06
N VAL A 191 -13.39 10.50 8.39
CA VAL A 191 -14.35 9.57 8.98
C VAL A 191 -14.93 10.11 10.29
N ALA A 192 -14.17 10.92 11.03
CA ALA A 192 -14.62 11.56 12.25
C ALA A 192 -15.75 12.60 12.04
N ASP A 193 -16.03 12.98 10.78
CA ASP A 193 -17.15 13.86 10.42
C ASP A 193 -18.42 13.09 10.06
N VAL A 194 -18.31 11.77 9.85
CA VAL A 194 -19.44 10.92 9.44
C VAL A 194 -20.42 10.68 10.60
N ALA A 195 -19.89 10.46 11.81
CA ALA A 195 -20.70 10.27 13.02
C ALA A 195 -19.87 10.52 14.29
N ASP A 196 -20.52 10.97 15.37
CA ASP A 196 -19.87 11.20 16.67
C ASP A 196 -19.17 9.94 17.21
N ALA A 197 -19.71 8.76 16.94
CA ALA A 197 -19.11 7.49 17.33
C ALA A 197 -17.72 7.30 16.68
N TRP A 198 -17.55 7.67 15.41
CA TRP A 198 -16.24 7.65 14.75
C TRP A 198 -15.28 8.71 15.31
N ALA A 199 -15.78 9.87 15.69
CA ALA A 199 -14.96 10.90 16.35
C ALA A 199 -14.42 10.42 17.70
N ALA A 200 -15.15 9.52 18.39
CA ALA A 200 -14.75 8.94 19.67
C ALA A 200 -13.71 7.80 19.55
N VAL A 201 -13.56 7.17 18.37
CA VAL A 201 -12.54 6.12 18.13
C VAL A 201 -11.14 6.73 18.26
N PRO A 202 -10.20 6.09 19.00
CA PRO A 202 -8.81 6.54 19.08
C PRO A 202 -8.20 6.81 17.70
N SER A 203 -7.53 7.96 17.52
CA SER A 203 -7.03 8.40 16.22
C SER A 203 -6.06 7.40 15.57
N GLY A 204 -5.28 6.65 16.38
CA GLY A 204 -4.39 5.60 15.87
C GLY A 204 -5.10 4.39 15.25
N LEU A 205 -6.39 4.16 15.57
CA LEU A 205 -7.19 3.09 14.97
C LEU A 205 -7.94 3.54 13.70
N ARG A 206 -7.93 4.81 13.40
CA ARG A 206 -8.51 5.40 12.19
C ARG A 206 -7.52 6.32 11.48
N SER A 207 -6.24 5.96 11.55
CA SER A 207 -5.21 6.62 10.74
C SER A 207 -5.49 6.37 9.26
N VAL A 208 -5.41 7.43 8.47
CA VAL A 208 -5.41 7.30 7.01
C VAL A 208 -4.06 6.73 6.61
N HIS A 209 -4.04 5.52 6.07
CA HIS A 209 -2.79 4.91 5.67
C HIS A 209 -2.51 5.07 4.17
N ASP A 210 -3.54 4.91 3.36
CA ASP A 210 -3.40 5.03 1.91
C ASP A 210 -4.65 5.60 1.25
N VAL A 211 -4.47 6.12 0.05
CA VAL A 211 -5.53 6.60 -0.83
C VAL A 211 -5.21 6.26 -2.28
N TYR A 212 -6.20 5.80 -3.00
CA TYR A 212 -6.16 5.55 -4.45
C TYR A 212 -7.36 6.21 -5.11
N VAL A 213 -7.19 6.80 -6.29
CA VAL A 213 -8.27 7.47 -7.02
C VAL A 213 -8.43 6.86 -8.40
N ALA A 214 -9.60 6.29 -8.67
CA ALA A 214 -10.02 5.84 -9.99
C ALA A 214 -11.24 6.66 -10.43
N ASP A 215 -11.15 7.30 -11.57
CA ASP A 215 -12.13 8.26 -12.07
C ASP A 215 -12.56 9.25 -10.99
N ASP A 216 -13.84 9.28 -10.64
CA ASP A 216 -14.42 10.16 -9.62
C ASP A 216 -14.55 9.47 -8.25
N THR A 217 -13.84 8.38 -7.99
CA THR A 217 -13.90 7.65 -6.72
C THR A 217 -12.56 7.59 -6.03
N ALA A 218 -12.48 8.10 -4.80
CA ALA A 218 -11.34 7.88 -3.93
C ALA A 218 -11.61 6.69 -2.99
N PHE A 219 -10.67 5.75 -2.95
CA PHE A 219 -10.63 4.60 -2.04
C PHE A 219 -9.64 4.93 -0.93
N VAL A 220 -10.10 4.90 0.31
CA VAL A 220 -9.32 5.39 1.46
C VAL A 220 -9.18 4.29 2.49
N ALA A 221 -7.95 3.83 2.73
CA ALA A 221 -7.63 2.85 3.76
C ALA A 221 -7.45 3.54 5.13
N LEU A 222 -8.32 3.22 6.09
CA LEU A 222 -8.38 3.85 7.41
C LEU A 222 -8.06 2.86 8.53
N TRP A 223 -6.93 2.18 8.43
CA TRP A 223 -6.41 1.23 9.42
C TRP A 223 -7.51 0.30 9.96
N ASP A 224 -7.88 0.42 11.27
CA ASP A 224 -8.94 -0.40 11.88
C ASP A 224 -10.36 0.11 11.58
N ALA A 225 -10.49 1.28 10.99
CA ALA A 225 -11.78 1.84 10.56
C ALA A 225 -12.24 1.36 9.17
N GLY A 226 -11.49 0.43 8.53
CA GLY A 226 -11.87 -0.15 7.25
C GLY A 226 -11.48 0.70 6.04
N THR A 227 -12.06 0.40 4.88
CA THR A 227 -11.86 1.17 3.64
C THR A 227 -13.13 1.91 3.27
N TRP A 228 -12.99 3.19 2.90
CA TRP A 228 -14.09 4.09 2.58
C TRP A 228 -14.00 4.53 1.12
N LEU A 229 -15.13 4.55 0.43
CA LEU A 229 -15.27 4.96 -0.95
C LEU A 229 -15.94 6.32 -0.98
N LEU A 230 -15.27 7.31 -1.57
CA LEU A 230 -15.72 8.70 -1.62
C LEU A 230 -15.99 9.12 -3.06
N ASP A 231 -17.04 9.88 -3.27
CA ASP A 231 -17.26 10.68 -4.48
C ASP A 231 -16.34 11.90 -4.41
N VAL A 232 -15.44 12.02 -5.37
CA VAL A 232 -14.52 13.15 -5.53
C VAL A 232 -14.71 13.86 -6.88
N SER A 233 -15.88 13.68 -7.52
CA SER A 233 -16.23 14.44 -8.74
C SER A 233 -16.26 15.94 -8.50
N ASP A 234 -16.59 16.36 -7.27
CA ASP A 234 -16.27 17.68 -6.74
C ASP A 234 -15.23 17.53 -5.61
N PRO A 235 -13.94 17.74 -5.91
CA PRO A 235 -12.89 17.55 -4.92
C PRO A 235 -12.95 18.54 -3.75
N ALA A 236 -13.73 19.64 -3.88
CA ALA A 236 -13.94 20.59 -2.78
C ALA A 236 -14.92 20.06 -1.72
N GLU A 237 -15.82 19.15 -2.11
CA GLU A 237 -16.83 18.58 -1.22
C GLU A 237 -16.92 17.05 -1.36
N PRO A 238 -15.87 16.29 -0.96
CA PRO A 238 -15.89 14.83 -1.04
C PRO A 238 -17.05 14.24 -0.24
N THR A 239 -17.81 13.32 -0.85
CA THR A 239 -18.98 12.69 -0.21
C THR A 239 -18.88 11.18 -0.15
N LEU A 240 -19.53 10.56 0.82
CA LEU A 240 -19.48 9.11 0.99
C LEU A 240 -20.27 8.38 -0.11
N ARG A 241 -19.62 7.44 -0.81
CA ARG A 241 -20.23 6.49 -1.77
C ARG A 241 -20.47 5.11 -1.16
N GLY A 242 -19.50 4.59 -0.39
CA GLY A 242 -19.58 3.24 0.13
C GLY A 242 -18.54 2.90 1.18
N ARG A 243 -18.58 1.63 1.65
CA ARG A 243 -17.72 1.15 2.73
C ARG A 243 -17.36 -0.30 2.50
N VAL A 244 -16.09 -0.66 2.74
CA VAL A 244 -15.56 -2.02 2.63
C VAL A 244 -15.00 -2.44 3.97
N ASP A 245 -15.58 -3.50 4.54
CA ASP A 245 -15.16 -4.13 5.80
C ASP A 245 -14.99 -3.11 6.96
N VAL A 246 -15.94 -2.21 7.07
CA VAL A 246 -15.99 -1.17 8.12
C VAL A 246 -16.68 -1.76 9.34
N PRO A 247 -16.02 -1.83 10.51
CA PRO A 247 -16.63 -2.32 11.74
C PRO A 247 -17.56 -1.27 12.38
N ASP A 248 -18.33 -1.71 13.37
CA ASP A 248 -19.03 -0.76 14.25
C ASP A 248 -18.02 0.05 15.05
N PRO A 249 -18.17 1.39 15.13
CA PRO A 249 -17.21 2.26 15.83
C PRO A 249 -17.26 2.14 17.35
N GLU A 250 -18.41 1.83 17.95
CA GLU A 250 -18.61 1.81 19.39
C GLU A 250 -17.64 0.86 20.13
N PRO A 251 -17.44 -0.40 19.68
CA PRO A 251 -16.46 -1.28 20.32
C PRO A 251 -15.03 -0.77 20.24
N LEU A 252 -14.68 -0.03 19.16
CA LEU A 252 -13.35 0.57 19.01
C LEU A 252 -13.20 1.80 19.91
N ALA A 253 -14.24 2.61 20.07
CA ALA A 253 -14.26 3.79 20.93
C ALA A 253 -14.17 3.45 22.42
N GLU A 254 -14.68 2.26 22.81
CA GLU A 254 -14.65 1.78 24.20
C GLU A 254 -13.37 1.03 24.59
N LEU A 255 -12.43 0.84 23.64
CA LEU A 255 -11.17 0.14 23.92
C LEU A 255 -10.34 0.91 24.96
N PRO A 256 -9.86 0.24 26.03
CA PRO A 256 -8.91 0.85 26.95
C PRO A 256 -7.58 1.13 26.21
N GLU A 257 -6.85 2.17 26.63
CA GLU A 257 -5.61 2.61 25.99
C GLU A 257 -4.60 1.45 25.83
N SER A 258 -4.53 0.55 26.83
CA SER A 258 -3.67 -0.64 26.77
C SER A 258 -4.05 -1.62 25.64
N ALA A 259 -5.30 -1.64 25.19
CA ALA A 259 -5.77 -2.50 24.12
C ALA A 259 -5.65 -1.85 22.73
N VAL A 260 -5.56 -0.51 22.64
CA VAL A 260 -5.49 0.21 21.35
C VAL A 260 -4.29 -0.23 20.53
N ARG A 261 -3.08 -0.29 21.13
CA ARG A 261 -1.87 -0.75 20.44
C ARG A 261 -2.01 -2.20 19.95
N ARG A 262 -2.54 -3.07 20.81
CA ARG A 262 -2.77 -4.48 20.45
C ARG A 262 -3.72 -4.57 19.26
N ARG A 263 -4.81 -3.80 19.28
CA ARG A 263 -5.77 -3.73 18.19
C ARG A 263 -5.13 -3.25 16.89
N ALA A 264 -4.34 -2.17 16.94
CA ALA A 264 -3.66 -1.61 15.78
C ALA A 264 -2.55 -2.51 15.17
N THR A 265 -2.21 -3.62 15.81
CA THR A 265 -1.13 -4.51 15.38
C THR A 265 -1.65 -5.86 14.90
N LEU A 266 -2.69 -6.39 15.54
CA LEU A 266 -3.23 -7.73 15.27
C LEU A 266 -4.40 -7.68 14.31
N PRO A 267 -4.61 -8.73 13.48
CA PRO A 267 -5.82 -8.84 12.70
C PRO A 267 -7.05 -9.04 13.62
N PRO A 268 -8.27 -8.74 13.14
CA PRO A 268 -8.61 -8.13 11.86
C PRO A 268 -8.47 -6.62 11.88
N GLY A 269 -8.56 -5.97 10.74
CA GLY A 269 -8.37 -4.52 10.59
C GLY A 269 -7.09 -4.24 9.81
N ASN A 270 -6.38 -3.17 10.18
CA ASN A 270 -5.10 -2.82 9.57
C ASN A 270 -5.20 -2.65 8.06
N HIS A 271 -6.23 -1.97 7.56
CA HIS A 271 -6.34 -1.60 6.15
C HIS A 271 -5.20 -0.67 5.81
N HIS A 272 -4.29 -1.16 4.97
CA HIS A 272 -2.98 -0.55 4.76
C HIS A 272 -2.88 0.09 3.37
N TYR A 273 -3.12 -0.69 2.32
CA TYR A 273 -2.94 -0.27 0.94
C TYR A 273 -4.17 -0.62 0.11
N VAL A 274 -4.55 0.25 -0.82
CA VAL A 274 -5.69 0.07 -1.72
C VAL A 274 -5.31 0.40 -3.15
N ALA A 275 -5.79 -0.42 -4.09
CA ALA A 275 -5.69 -0.16 -5.52
C ALA A 275 -6.83 -0.87 -6.25
N THR A 276 -7.25 -0.33 -7.40
CA THR A 276 -8.22 -0.98 -8.28
C THR A 276 -7.56 -1.47 -9.57
N ASP A 277 -8.27 -2.31 -10.29
CA ASP A 277 -7.99 -2.57 -11.71
C ASP A 277 -8.29 -1.31 -12.56
N GLU A 278 -7.97 -1.37 -13.85
CA GLU A 278 -8.16 -0.25 -14.78
C GLU A 278 -9.64 0.15 -14.95
N SER A 279 -10.56 -0.77 -14.66
CA SER A 279 -12.01 -0.49 -14.72
C SER A 279 -12.54 0.20 -13.47
N GLY A 280 -11.77 0.26 -12.38
CA GLY A 280 -12.21 0.77 -11.09
C GLY A 280 -13.25 -0.10 -10.40
N THR A 281 -13.48 -1.34 -10.87
CA THR A 281 -14.54 -2.24 -10.35
C THR A 281 -14.04 -3.40 -9.51
N LEU A 282 -12.80 -3.80 -9.67
CA LEU A 282 -12.12 -4.76 -8.80
C LEU A 282 -11.20 -4.00 -7.83
N LEU A 283 -11.52 -4.03 -6.55
CA LEU A 283 -10.72 -3.40 -5.50
C LEU A 283 -9.88 -4.44 -4.78
N GLY A 284 -8.58 -4.22 -4.67
CA GLY A 284 -7.69 -4.87 -3.72
C GLY A 284 -7.57 -4.06 -2.43
N VAL A 285 -7.64 -4.73 -1.29
CA VAL A 285 -7.37 -4.15 0.04
C VAL A 285 -6.27 -4.96 0.71
N GLY A 286 -5.07 -4.42 0.74
CA GLY A 286 -3.95 -4.97 1.50
C GLY A 286 -4.11 -4.67 2.98
N ARG A 287 -3.79 -5.64 3.82
CA ARG A 287 -3.81 -5.46 5.26
C ARG A 287 -2.42 -5.70 5.81
N GLU A 288 -2.00 -4.86 6.73
CA GLU A 288 -0.70 -4.99 7.37
C GLU A 288 -0.88 -5.35 8.84
N SER A 289 -0.64 -6.60 9.18
CA SER A 289 -0.77 -7.08 10.56
C SER A 289 0.30 -8.10 10.92
N TRP A 290 0.43 -8.31 12.21
CA TRP A 290 1.44 -9.19 12.80
C TRP A 290 0.82 -10.14 13.80
N GLY A 291 1.61 -11.09 14.27
CA GLY A 291 1.28 -11.96 15.37
C GLY A 291 1.89 -11.47 16.68
N ARG A 292 1.47 -12.13 17.76
CA ARG A 292 2.03 -11.97 19.11
C ARG A 292 2.25 -13.34 19.73
N ARG A 293 3.35 -13.53 20.43
CA ARG A 293 3.60 -14.79 21.14
C ARG A 293 2.64 -14.94 22.32
N VAL A 294 2.07 -16.11 22.50
CA VAL A 294 1.16 -16.41 23.63
C VAL A 294 1.88 -16.28 24.97
N ALA A 295 3.15 -16.64 25.05
CA ALA A 295 3.95 -16.50 26.25
C ALA A 295 4.14 -15.05 26.71
N ASP A 296 4.07 -14.08 25.79
CA ASP A 296 4.21 -12.64 26.08
C ASP A 296 2.94 -12.06 26.71
N ASP A 297 1.78 -12.74 26.58
CA ASP A 297 0.53 -12.34 27.25
C ASP A 297 0.59 -12.53 28.78
N ALA A 298 1.52 -13.34 29.28
CA ALA A 298 1.65 -13.61 30.72
C ALA A 298 2.55 -12.59 31.43
N THR A 299 3.35 -11.81 30.73
CA THR A 299 4.26 -10.80 31.28
C THR A 299 4.21 -9.56 30.41
N GLU A 300 3.31 -8.61 30.70
CA GLU A 300 3.33 -7.29 30.09
C GLU A 300 4.60 -6.52 30.50
N THR A 301 5.72 -6.81 29.85
CA THR A 301 6.79 -5.83 29.74
C THR A 301 6.40 -4.89 28.61
N PRO A 302 6.35 -3.55 28.83
CA PRO A 302 6.08 -2.61 27.75
C PRO A 302 7.13 -2.85 26.67
N ALA A 303 6.72 -3.41 25.53
CA ALA A 303 7.59 -3.45 24.36
C ALA A 303 8.07 -2.03 24.10
N ALA A 304 9.39 -1.88 24.06
CA ALA A 304 10.04 -0.61 23.74
C ALA A 304 9.32 0.03 22.56
N ASN A 305 9.01 1.30 22.72
CA ASN A 305 8.34 2.17 21.78
C ASN A 305 8.30 1.63 20.35
N VAL A 306 7.09 1.25 19.89
CA VAL A 306 6.75 1.31 18.47
C VAL A 306 6.57 2.80 18.15
N ALA A 307 7.59 3.59 18.46
CA ALA A 307 7.87 4.76 17.68
C ALA A 307 8.25 4.19 16.32
N ALA A 308 7.48 4.51 15.28
CA ALA A 308 7.88 4.28 13.92
C ALA A 308 9.39 4.44 13.84
N ASN A 309 10.09 3.37 13.46
CA ASN A 309 11.55 3.39 13.42
C ASN A 309 11.95 4.58 12.57
N ASP A 310 12.45 5.61 13.25
CA ASP A 310 12.91 6.88 12.70
C ASP A 310 14.14 6.71 11.79
N SER A 311 14.58 5.48 11.65
CA SER A 311 15.81 5.07 10.96
C SER A 311 15.48 4.35 9.66
N GLY A 312 14.48 4.53 8.90
CA GLY A 312 14.33 3.93 7.56
C GLY A 312 14.83 2.46 7.44
N ALA A 313 15.11 1.83 8.57
CA ALA A 313 15.65 0.50 8.65
C ALA A 313 14.56 -0.48 8.18
N SER A 314 14.95 -1.37 7.28
CA SER A 314 14.31 -2.65 7.07
C SER A 314 13.86 -3.21 8.40
N GLY A 315 12.67 -3.78 8.48
CA GLY A 315 12.20 -4.47 9.70
C GLY A 315 13.33 -5.31 10.30
N PRO A 316 13.33 -5.54 11.62
CA PRO A 316 14.49 -6.10 12.32
C PRO A 316 15.01 -7.33 11.58
N ALA A 317 16.33 -7.43 11.43
CA ALA A 317 17.01 -8.58 10.85
C ALA A 317 16.89 -9.79 11.82
N ALA A 318 15.66 -10.24 12.03
CA ALA A 318 15.40 -11.41 12.86
C ALA A 318 15.90 -12.66 12.14
N PRO A 319 16.54 -13.60 12.84
CA PRO A 319 16.93 -14.87 12.24
C PRO A 319 15.68 -15.61 11.75
N LEU A 320 15.80 -16.35 10.64
CA LEU A 320 14.71 -17.14 10.05
C LEU A 320 14.26 -18.33 10.94
N SER A 321 14.94 -18.59 12.06
CA SER A 321 14.66 -19.70 12.96
C SER A 321 13.84 -19.22 14.17
N ALA A 322 12.56 -19.60 14.21
CA ALA A 322 11.76 -19.52 15.42
C ALA A 322 12.06 -20.69 16.37
N ALA A 323 11.77 -20.51 17.67
CA ALA A 323 11.68 -21.64 18.58
C ALA A 323 10.57 -22.60 18.07
N PRO A 324 10.85 -23.91 17.90
CA PRO A 324 9.94 -24.84 17.23
C PRO A 324 8.57 -25.02 17.90
N ASP A 325 8.38 -24.58 19.13
CA ASP A 325 7.15 -24.73 19.92
C ASP A 325 6.48 -23.38 20.28
N ALA A 326 6.80 -22.29 19.60
CA ALA A 326 6.19 -21.00 19.89
C ALA A 326 4.75 -20.94 19.37
N GLU A 327 3.79 -20.68 20.25
CA GLU A 327 2.40 -20.39 19.88
C GLU A 327 2.20 -18.89 19.64
N PHE A 328 1.44 -18.54 18.60
CA PHE A 328 1.14 -17.17 18.22
C PHE A 328 -0.35 -16.91 18.14
N VAL A 329 -0.76 -15.70 18.49
CA VAL A 329 -2.10 -15.15 18.23
C VAL A 329 -1.97 -14.10 17.13
N GLY A 330 -2.87 -14.15 16.14
CA GLY A 330 -2.79 -13.30 14.95
C GLY A 330 -1.70 -13.78 13.99
N GLY A 331 -1.25 -12.90 13.11
CA GLY A 331 -0.25 -13.19 12.09
C GLY A 331 -0.30 -12.20 10.94
N PRO A 332 0.50 -12.44 9.89
CA PRO A 332 0.48 -11.61 8.69
C PRO A 332 -0.85 -11.71 7.97
N SER A 333 -1.35 -10.60 7.46
CA SER A 333 -2.58 -10.52 6.67
C SER A 333 -2.29 -10.44 5.18
N GLY A 334 -3.30 -10.83 4.38
CA GLY A 334 -3.25 -10.89 2.94
C GLY A 334 -3.87 -9.69 2.24
N ILE A 335 -4.21 -9.90 0.96
CA ILE A 335 -4.91 -8.95 0.11
C ILE A 335 -6.32 -9.47 -0.12
N ASP A 336 -7.32 -8.70 0.26
CA ASP A 336 -8.73 -9.01 0.01
C ASP A 336 -9.16 -8.40 -1.32
N LEU A 337 -9.87 -9.17 -2.14
CA LEU A 337 -10.45 -8.73 -3.40
C LEU A 337 -11.95 -8.50 -3.25
N TRP A 338 -12.43 -7.38 -3.77
CA TRP A 338 -13.80 -6.91 -3.66
C TRP A 338 -14.34 -6.47 -5.01
N ASP A 339 -15.58 -6.84 -5.32
CA ASP A 339 -16.35 -6.20 -6.39
C ASP A 339 -16.95 -4.90 -5.86
N VAL A 340 -16.55 -3.80 -6.47
CA VAL A 340 -17.00 -2.43 -6.14
C VAL A 340 -17.69 -1.76 -7.34
N SER A 341 -18.16 -2.57 -8.30
CA SER A 341 -18.93 -2.07 -9.47
C SER A 341 -20.19 -1.31 -9.05
N ASP A 342 -20.79 -1.66 -7.91
CA ASP A 342 -21.72 -0.83 -7.15
C ASP A 342 -21.05 -0.35 -5.85
N PRO A 343 -20.52 0.88 -5.82
CA PRO A 343 -19.83 1.39 -4.63
C PRO A 343 -20.70 1.42 -3.37
N ALA A 344 -22.02 1.49 -3.51
CA ALA A 344 -22.96 1.48 -2.38
C ALA A 344 -23.17 0.07 -1.78
N ALA A 345 -22.80 -0.98 -2.53
CA ALA A 345 -22.99 -2.38 -2.13
C ALA A 345 -21.76 -3.24 -2.48
N PRO A 346 -20.58 -2.97 -1.93
CA PRO A 346 -19.36 -3.75 -2.20
C PRO A 346 -19.54 -5.22 -1.82
N VAL A 347 -19.06 -6.14 -2.69
CA VAL A 347 -19.16 -7.60 -2.49
C VAL A 347 -17.79 -8.21 -2.28
N PRO A 348 -17.53 -8.92 -1.16
CA PRO A 348 -16.27 -9.64 -0.96
C PRO A 348 -16.18 -10.83 -1.91
N LEU A 349 -15.04 -10.97 -2.60
CA LEU A 349 -14.81 -12.05 -3.56
C LEU A 349 -13.88 -13.13 -2.98
N SER A 350 -12.66 -12.76 -2.64
CA SER A 350 -11.65 -13.70 -2.16
C SER A 350 -10.56 -12.99 -1.34
N THR A 351 -9.60 -13.78 -0.85
CA THR A 351 -8.38 -13.28 -0.18
C THR A 351 -7.18 -14.02 -0.72
N VAL A 352 -6.16 -13.29 -1.18
CA VAL A 352 -4.83 -13.83 -1.45
C VAL A 352 -4.06 -13.86 -0.11
N PRO A 353 -3.68 -15.06 0.39
CA PRO A 353 -3.08 -15.18 1.71
C PRO A 353 -1.62 -14.72 1.72
N ALA A 354 -1.18 -14.21 2.88
CA ALA A 354 0.23 -13.90 3.11
C ALA A 354 1.09 -15.18 3.06
N PRO A 355 2.35 -15.06 2.60
CA PRO A 355 3.33 -16.13 2.72
C PRO A 355 3.57 -16.53 4.19
N ALA A 356 3.88 -17.80 4.42
CA ALA A 356 4.21 -18.30 5.75
C ALA A 356 5.50 -17.65 6.28
N THR A 357 5.55 -17.47 7.62
CA THR A 357 6.71 -16.92 8.32
C THR A 357 7.03 -17.73 9.56
N PRO A 358 8.31 -17.89 9.92
CA PRO A 358 8.71 -18.57 11.14
C PRO A 358 8.43 -17.75 12.41
N ASP A 359 8.41 -16.44 12.31
CA ASP A 359 8.10 -15.52 13.41
C ASP A 359 7.20 -14.38 12.89
N PRO A 360 5.88 -14.50 13.09
CA PRO A 360 4.92 -13.52 12.61
C PRO A 360 4.87 -12.25 13.45
N THR A 361 5.65 -12.13 14.52
CA THR A 361 5.58 -10.97 15.41
C THR A 361 6.12 -9.70 14.75
N TYR A 362 5.77 -8.54 15.28
CA TYR A 362 6.29 -7.25 14.82
C TYR A 362 7.84 -7.18 14.86
N GLY A 363 8.47 -7.86 15.81
CA GLY A 363 9.93 -8.00 15.89
C GLY A 363 10.50 -9.16 15.05
N GLY A 364 9.66 -9.89 14.32
CA GLY A 364 10.02 -11.11 13.62
C GLY A 364 10.30 -10.94 12.13
N VAL A 365 9.85 -11.90 11.32
CA VAL A 365 10.04 -11.94 9.87
C VAL A 365 8.73 -11.52 9.19
N TRP A 366 8.68 -10.32 8.66
CA TRP A 366 7.48 -9.77 8.06
C TRP A 366 7.20 -10.42 6.69
N THR A 367 5.99 -10.91 6.53
CA THR A 367 5.46 -11.47 5.28
C THR A 367 4.03 -10.99 5.02
N THR A 368 3.56 -10.00 5.76
CA THR A 368 2.25 -9.38 5.55
C THR A 368 2.20 -8.66 4.21
N ALA A 369 0.99 -8.44 3.67
CA ALA A 369 0.83 -7.71 2.41
C ALA A 369 1.36 -6.29 2.54
N HIS A 370 2.00 -5.81 1.47
CA HIS A 370 2.40 -4.42 1.31
C HIS A 370 1.83 -3.88 -0.01
N ASN A 371 2.50 -2.94 -0.69
CA ASN A 371 1.93 -2.29 -1.86
C ASN A 371 1.88 -3.24 -3.07
N PHE A 372 0.85 -3.10 -3.89
CA PHE A 372 0.57 -3.97 -5.03
C PHE A 372 -0.05 -3.19 -6.19
N GLU A 373 -0.21 -3.85 -7.32
CA GLU A 373 -0.93 -3.34 -8.49
C GLU A 373 -1.86 -4.42 -9.05
N LEU A 374 -3.03 -3.98 -9.51
CA LEU A 374 -3.99 -4.77 -10.28
C LEU A 374 -3.97 -4.27 -11.72
N SER A 375 -3.45 -5.06 -12.65
CA SER A 375 -3.39 -4.66 -14.06
C SER A 375 -3.52 -5.87 -14.98
N GLY A 376 -4.32 -5.71 -16.06
CA GLY A 376 -4.50 -6.73 -17.09
C GLY A 376 -5.03 -8.07 -16.58
N GLY A 377 -5.79 -8.09 -15.48
CA GLY A 377 -6.27 -9.32 -14.83
C GLY A 377 -5.19 -10.04 -14.01
N VAL A 378 -4.11 -9.35 -13.65
CA VAL A 378 -3.03 -9.85 -12.81
C VAL A 378 -2.88 -8.96 -11.57
N LEU A 379 -2.67 -9.58 -10.42
CA LEU A 379 -2.26 -8.93 -9.19
C LEU A 379 -0.74 -9.11 -9.03
N TYR A 380 0.01 -8.02 -9.10
CA TYR A 380 1.44 -7.93 -8.78
C TYR A 380 1.57 -7.47 -7.33
N SER A 381 2.14 -8.29 -6.47
CA SER A 381 2.10 -8.03 -5.02
C SER A 381 3.44 -8.21 -4.33
N SER A 382 3.71 -7.34 -3.36
CA SER A 382 4.88 -7.38 -2.49
C SER A 382 4.50 -7.81 -1.08
N TRP A 383 5.41 -8.51 -0.38
CA TRP A 383 5.16 -9.16 0.89
C TRP A 383 6.35 -9.04 1.85
N TYR A 384 7.03 -7.91 1.85
CA TYR A 384 8.27 -7.75 2.60
C TYR A 384 9.24 -8.92 2.36
N ARG A 385 9.70 -9.61 3.41
CA ARG A 385 10.56 -10.80 3.30
C ARG A 385 9.82 -12.04 2.78
N GLY A 386 8.52 -11.96 2.60
CA GLY A 386 7.69 -12.93 1.88
C GLY A 386 7.92 -12.91 0.37
N GLY A 387 8.60 -11.90 -0.16
CA GLY A 387 8.95 -11.81 -1.57
C GLY A 387 7.94 -11.06 -2.43
N VAL A 388 7.90 -11.40 -3.69
CA VAL A 388 6.93 -10.87 -4.68
C VAL A 388 6.16 -12.01 -5.31
N LYS A 389 4.88 -11.77 -5.60
CA LYS A 389 4.00 -12.75 -6.23
C LYS A 389 3.20 -12.13 -7.35
N ARG A 390 2.88 -12.96 -8.34
CA ARG A 390 1.85 -12.67 -9.35
C ARG A 390 0.71 -13.66 -9.18
N HIS A 391 -0.52 -13.17 -9.21
CA HIS A 391 -1.71 -14.00 -9.25
C HIS A 391 -2.54 -13.63 -10.48
N ASP A 392 -3.01 -14.64 -11.21
CA ASP A 392 -4.10 -14.47 -12.18
C ASP A 392 -5.38 -14.21 -11.37
N VAL A 393 -5.98 -13.07 -11.60
CA VAL A 393 -7.23 -12.59 -11.00
C VAL A 393 -8.32 -12.33 -12.05
N SER A 394 -8.19 -12.92 -13.24
CA SER A 394 -9.23 -12.88 -14.27
C SER A 394 -10.56 -13.48 -13.77
N ASP A 395 -10.48 -14.43 -12.85
CA ASP A 395 -11.57 -14.82 -11.94
C ASP A 395 -11.21 -14.37 -10.51
N PRO A 396 -11.61 -13.17 -10.08
CA PRO A 396 -11.20 -12.65 -8.79
C PRO A 396 -11.84 -13.37 -7.59
N ALA A 397 -12.81 -14.25 -7.83
CA ALA A 397 -13.35 -15.13 -6.79
C ALA A 397 -12.45 -16.36 -6.54
N ALA A 398 -11.56 -16.69 -7.47
CA ALA A 398 -10.65 -17.82 -7.41
C ALA A 398 -9.24 -17.49 -7.92
N PRO A 399 -8.51 -16.55 -7.28
CA PRO A 399 -7.15 -16.16 -7.69
C PRO A 399 -6.21 -17.36 -7.74
N THR A 400 -5.37 -17.44 -8.78
CA THR A 400 -4.36 -18.48 -8.91
C THR A 400 -2.97 -17.90 -8.91
N GLU A 401 -2.07 -18.44 -8.07
CA GLU A 401 -0.66 -18.04 -8.05
C GLU A 401 0.00 -18.42 -9.37
N ALA A 402 0.55 -17.43 -10.08
CA ALA A 402 1.21 -17.61 -11.37
C ALA A 402 2.73 -17.63 -11.23
N SER A 403 3.29 -16.87 -10.31
CA SER A 403 4.71 -16.88 -9.97
C SER A 403 4.97 -16.34 -8.57
N TRP A 404 6.05 -16.82 -7.95
CA TRP A 404 6.54 -16.39 -6.66
C TRP A 404 8.05 -16.42 -6.60
N TRP A 405 8.64 -15.34 -6.10
CA TRP A 405 10.06 -15.27 -5.78
C TRP A 405 10.28 -14.64 -4.41
N ARG A 406 11.23 -15.16 -3.64
CA ARG A 406 11.66 -14.57 -2.37
C ARG A 406 13.12 -14.91 -2.07
N ASP A 407 13.80 -13.95 -1.50
CA ASP A 407 15.07 -14.15 -0.80
C ASP A 407 14.98 -13.43 0.56
N PRO A 408 14.48 -14.12 1.60
CA PRO A 408 14.17 -13.48 2.86
C PRO A 408 15.42 -13.03 3.64
N ASP A 409 16.62 -13.41 3.20
CA ASP A 409 17.88 -12.98 3.80
C ASP A 409 18.48 -11.74 3.14
N ALA A 410 18.09 -11.46 1.89
CA ALA A 410 18.60 -10.34 1.11
C ALA A 410 17.55 -9.25 0.84
N ALA A 411 16.28 -9.61 0.60
CA ALA A 411 15.26 -8.70 0.12
C ALA A 411 14.04 -8.60 1.04
N SER A 412 13.54 -7.37 1.18
CA SER A 412 12.30 -7.01 1.89
C SER A 412 11.50 -6.04 1.03
N PHE A 413 10.53 -6.58 0.27
CA PHE A 413 9.85 -5.85 -0.79
C PHE A 413 8.79 -4.88 -0.26
N TRP A 414 8.80 -3.66 -0.80
CA TRP A 414 7.88 -2.59 -0.47
C TRP A 414 6.74 -2.47 -1.48
N THR A 415 7.03 -2.57 -2.77
CA THR A 415 6.04 -2.47 -3.84
C THR A 415 6.35 -3.43 -4.98
N ALA A 416 5.34 -3.71 -5.81
CA ALA A 416 5.46 -4.41 -7.09
C ALA A 416 4.58 -3.70 -8.14
N ARG A 417 5.18 -3.33 -9.30
CA ARG A 417 4.56 -2.51 -10.35
C ARG A 417 4.83 -3.08 -11.72
N LEU A 418 3.78 -3.24 -12.52
CA LEU A 418 3.94 -3.60 -13.93
C LEU A 418 4.69 -2.50 -14.66
N ALA A 419 5.72 -2.87 -15.44
CA ALA A 419 6.44 -1.96 -16.31
C ALA A 419 6.08 -2.20 -17.77
N ALA A 420 6.20 -3.43 -18.25
CA ALA A 420 5.81 -3.79 -19.60
C ALA A 420 5.04 -5.12 -19.58
N PRO A 421 3.78 -5.16 -20.07
CA PRO A 421 3.03 -6.40 -20.12
C PRO A 421 3.54 -7.34 -21.23
N GLY A 422 3.51 -8.66 -20.98
CA GLY A 422 3.74 -9.67 -22.02
C GLY A 422 4.54 -10.87 -21.57
N GLU A 423 4.11 -12.06 -22.02
CA GLU A 423 4.69 -13.35 -21.62
C GLU A 423 6.15 -13.58 -22.05
N ARG A 424 6.69 -12.81 -22.99
CA ARG A 424 8.03 -13.06 -23.55
C ARG A 424 9.08 -12.02 -23.19
N GLU A 425 8.67 -10.78 -23.14
CA GLU A 425 9.54 -9.61 -22.94
C GLU A 425 8.95 -8.68 -21.88
N GLY A 426 7.78 -9.04 -21.33
CA GLY A 426 7.13 -8.29 -20.26
C GLY A 426 7.87 -8.46 -18.94
N PHE A 427 7.81 -7.42 -18.14
CA PHE A 427 8.40 -7.42 -16.81
C PHE A 427 7.64 -6.48 -15.87
N PHE A 428 7.79 -6.73 -14.60
CA PHE A 428 7.39 -5.82 -13.54
C PHE A 428 8.59 -5.48 -12.66
N VAL A 429 8.52 -4.37 -11.97
CA VAL A 429 9.56 -3.97 -11.03
C VAL A 429 9.07 -4.10 -9.60
N ALA A 430 10.00 -4.35 -8.69
CA ALA A 430 9.72 -4.39 -7.26
C ALA A 430 10.84 -3.70 -6.47
N SER A 431 10.48 -2.76 -5.61
CA SER A 431 11.44 -2.10 -4.73
C SER A 431 11.64 -2.90 -3.45
N SER A 432 12.87 -2.97 -2.97
CA SER A 432 13.24 -3.65 -1.73
C SER A 432 13.97 -2.70 -0.79
N MET A 433 13.62 -2.76 0.48
CA MET A 433 14.34 -2.04 1.55
C MET A 433 15.69 -2.68 1.91
N GLY A 434 15.99 -3.87 1.35
CA GLY A 434 17.06 -4.73 1.83
C GLY A 434 16.71 -5.43 3.16
N VAL A 435 17.65 -6.17 3.71
CA VAL A 435 17.53 -6.85 5.00
C VAL A 435 18.78 -6.59 5.84
N GLY A 436 18.63 -6.11 7.07
CA GLY A 436 19.77 -5.72 7.91
C GLY A 436 20.63 -4.64 7.26
N ASP A 437 21.92 -4.94 7.08
CA ASP A 437 22.87 -4.08 6.37
C ASP A 437 22.93 -4.36 4.86
N GLY A 438 22.05 -5.24 4.32
CA GLY A 438 21.96 -5.55 2.91
C GLY A 438 21.43 -4.38 2.09
N PRO A 439 21.76 -4.32 0.79
CA PRO A 439 21.38 -3.18 -0.04
C PRO A 439 19.87 -3.10 -0.25
N ALA A 440 19.34 -1.89 -0.16
CA ALA A 440 18.03 -1.56 -0.69
C ALA A 440 18.16 -1.30 -2.20
N GLY A 441 17.11 -1.55 -2.98
CA GLY A 441 17.19 -1.39 -4.43
C GLY A 441 15.90 -1.69 -5.18
N LEU A 442 16.04 -1.77 -6.49
CA LEU A 442 14.98 -2.09 -7.42
C LEU A 442 15.33 -3.38 -8.17
N TYR A 443 14.38 -4.27 -8.27
CA TYR A 443 14.47 -5.54 -8.99
C TYR A 443 13.50 -5.52 -10.17
N ALA A 444 13.90 -6.12 -11.29
CA ALA A 444 13.04 -6.36 -12.45
C ALA A 444 12.76 -7.87 -12.57
N PHE A 445 11.49 -8.25 -12.61
CA PHE A 445 11.04 -9.65 -12.66
C PHE A 445 10.29 -9.93 -13.96
N PRO A 446 10.39 -11.16 -14.50
CA PRO A 446 9.62 -11.57 -15.68
C PRO A 446 8.10 -11.45 -15.46
N ASP A 447 7.37 -10.97 -16.48
CA ASP A 447 5.90 -10.99 -16.50
C ASP A 447 5.36 -12.28 -17.13
N HIS A 448 5.81 -13.44 -16.66
CA HIS A 448 5.31 -14.76 -17.06
C HIS A 448 5.14 -15.68 -15.87
N ALA A 449 4.37 -16.76 -16.05
CA ALA A 449 4.22 -17.78 -15.02
C ALA A 449 5.56 -18.52 -14.76
N GLY A 450 5.82 -18.85 -13.51
CA GLY A 450 7.01 -19.61 -13.11
C GLY A 450 7.17 -19.64 -11.59
N GLU A 451 7.79 -20.69 -11.10
CA GLU A 451 8.10 -20.87 -9.68
C GLU A 451 9.60 -20.83 -9.45
N GLN A 452 9.99 -20.25 -8.33
CA GLN A 452 11.38 -20.28 -7.89
C GLN A 452 11.82 -21.71 -7.60
N ALA A 453 12.95 -22.14 -8.18
CA ALA A 453 13.39 -23.55 -8.13
C ALA A 453 13.74 -24.02 -6.72
N ASP A 454 14.26 -23.13 -5.86
CA ASP A 454 14.64 -23.43 -4.48
C ASP A 454 14.35 -22.18 -3.60
N PRO A 455 13.07 -21.94 -3.26
CA PRO A 455 12.69 -20.79 -2.46
C PRO A 455 13.25 -20.94 -1.04
N SER A 456 14.38 -20.31 -0.75
CA SER A 456 15.02 -20.38 0.56
C SER A 456 14.07 -19.96 1.67
N GLY A 457 14.02 -20.75 2.74
CA GLY A 457 13.21 -20.47 3.93
C GLY A 457 11.71 -20.62 3.75
N VAL A 458 11.21 -21.33 2.74
CA VAL A 458 9.80 -21.73 2.65
C VAL A 458 9.51 -22.72 3.77
N LEU A 459 8.72 -22.28 4.74
CA LEU A 459 8.16 -23.18 5.75
C LEU A 459 6.87 -23.78 5.21
N PRO A 460 6.54 -25.04 5.60
CA PRO A 460 5.24 -25.61 5.27
C PRO A 460 4.14 -24.66 5.74
N SER A 461 3.16 -24.40 4.88
CA SER A 461 2.00 -23.56 5.16
C SER A 461 1.38 -23.97 6.50
N GLY A 462 1.54 -23.14 7.51
CA GLY A 462 0.73 -23.25 8.70
C GLY A 462 -0.73 -23.09 8.28
N THR A 463 -1.60 -23.95 8.78
CA THR A 463 -3.04 -23.88 8.52
C THR A 463 -3.52 -22.46 8.81
N ALA A 464 -3.94 -21.74 7.77
CA ALA A 464 -4.57 -20.44 7.92
C ALA A 464 -5.71 -20.59 8.94
N THR A 465 -5.63 -19.85 10.02
CA THR A 465 -6.71 -19.82 11.00
C THR A 465 -7.94 -19.23 10.29
N PRO A 466 -9.09 -19.91 10.26
CA PRO A 466 -10.26 -19.39 9.60
C PRO A 466 -10.61 -18.02 10.18
N ARG A 467 -10.82 -17.03 9.35
CA ARG A 467 -11.31 -15.71 9.77
C ARG A 467 -12.64 -15.86 10.51
N PRO A 468 -12.87 -15.14 11.61
CA PRO A 468 -14.22 -14.92 12.09
C PRO A 468 -14.98 -14.18 10.97
N ARG A 469 -16.01 -14.79 10.42
CA ARG A 469 -16.93 -14.11 9.51
C ARG A 469 -17.70 -13.10 10.33
N TYR A 470 -17.40 -11.81 10.18
CA TYR A 470 -18.31 -10.77 10.65
C TYR A 470 -19.54 -10.83 9.75
N GLY A 471 -20.68 -11.17 10.35
CA GLY A 471 -21.95 -11.21 9.65
C GLY A 471 -22.27 -9.81 9.12
N THR A 472 -22.57 -9.74 7.83
CA THR A 472 -23.29 -8.60 7.25
C THR A 472 -24.61 -8.50 7.99
N GLY A 473 -24.79 -7.46 8.82
CA GLY A 473 -26.03 -7.19 9.51
C GLY A 473 -27.11 -6.82 8.52
N THR A 474 -27.85 -7.82 8.03
CA THR A 474 -29.16 -7.59 7.44
C THR A 474 -30.12 -7.29 8.58
N ALA A 475 -30.60 -6.06 8.62
CA ALA A 475 -31.72 -5.68 9.48
C ALA A 475 -32.97 -6.51 9.11
N GLY A 476 -33.52 -7.26 10.06
CA GLY A 476 -34.83 -7.88 9.87
C GLY A 476 -35.11 -9.06 10.80
N GLY A 477 -35.98 -8.84 11.81
CA GLY A 477 -36.84 -9.89 12.37
C GLY A 477 -36.49 -10.36 13.77
N SER A 478 -37.21 -9.80 14.73
CA SER A 478 -37.45 -10.32 16.09
C SER A 478 -37.85 -11.79 16.09
N ASP A 479 -37.23 -12.61 16.96
CA ASP A 479 -38.00 -13.49 17.83
C ASP A 479 -37.18 -13.95 19.04
N ALA A 480 -37.80 -13.80 20.19
CA ALA A 480 -37.31 -14.20 21.49
C ALA A 480 -37.44 -15.72 21.66
N THR A 481 -36.45 -16.37 22.31
CA THR A 481 -36.72 -17.32 23.44
C THR A 481 -35.44 -17.92 24.03
N THR A 482 -35.37 -17.81 25.36
CA THR A 482 -34.81 -18.70 26.39
C THR A 482 -33.31 -18.92 26.54
N ARG A 483 -32.79 -18.36 27.64
CA ARG A 483 -31.63 -18.80 28.44
C ARG A 483 -31.89 -20.18 29.09
N PRO A 484 -30.80 -20.92 29.49
CA PRO A 484 -30.41 -20.84 30.88
C PRO A 484 -28.89 -20.74 31.11
N GLY A 485 -28.53 -20.17 32.27
CA GLY A 485 -27.24 -19.79 32.70
C GLY A 485 -26.37 -20.92 33.26
N ALA A 486 -25.10 -20.60 33.50
CA ALA A 486 -24.27 -21.15 34.58
C ALA A 486 -23.16 -20.17 34.93
N ASP A 487 -23.04 -19.95 36.21
CA ASP A 487 -22.08 -19.11 36.93
C ASP A 487 -20.61 -19.56 36.77
N GLY A 488 -19.70 -18.61 36.87
CA GLY A 488 -18.27 -18.87 37.04
C GLY A 488 -17.47 -17.57 37.11
N GLY A 489 -17.54 -16.86 38.23
CA GLY A 489 -16.72 -15.69 38.49
C GLY A 489 -15.25 -16.05 38.73
N ILE A 490 -14.34 -15.29 38.11
CA ILE A 490 -12.95 -15.20 38.55
C ILE A 490 -12.55 -13.71 38.59
N SER A 491 -12.15 -13.29 39.79
CA SER A 491 -11.67 -11.95 40.12
C SER A 491 -10.32 -11.65 39.43
N ALA A 492 -10.20 -10.50 38.84
CA ALA A 492 -8.93 -9.96 38.34
C ALA A 492 -8.27 -9.07 39.43
N PRO A 493 -6.95 -9.15 39.63
CA PRO A 493 -6.21 -8.15 40.37
C PRO A 493 -5.86 -6.95 39.51
N GLY A 494 -6.02 -5.74 40.07
CA GLY A 494 -5.76 -4.48 39.40
C GLY A 494 -4.28 -4.22 39.13
N PHE A 495 -4.03 -3.53 38.00
CA PHE A 495 -2.71 -3.02 37.64
C PHE A 495 -2.73 -1.52 37.40
N GLY A 496 -1.70 -0.88 37.97
CA GLY A 496 -1.50 0.55 37.96
C GLY A 496 -1.02 1.11 36.62
N VAL A 497 -1.40 2.36 36.41
CA VAL A 497 -1.16 3.21 35.27
C VAL A 497 0.33 3.51 35.08
N ALA A 498 0.86 3.29 33.88
CA ALA A 498 2.04 3.98 33.36
C ALA A 498 1.68 4.66 32.05
N ALA A 499 1.60 6.00 32.10
CA ALA A 499 1.22 6.85 30.98
C ALA A 499 2.23 6.81 29.84
N GLY A 500 1.78 6.48 28.64
CA GLY A 500 2.57 6.56 27.42
C GLY A 500 2.63 8.01 26.90
N ALA A 501 3.85 8.57 26.85
CA ALA A 501 4.14 9.98 26.57
C ALA A 501 4.03 10.41 25.10
N GLY A 502 3.15 9.83 24.29
CA GLY A 502 2.95 10.22 22.89
C GLY A 502 1.82 11.23 22.64
N GLY A 503 0.74 11.19 23.44
CA GLY A 503 -0.40 12.09 23.29
C GLY A 503 -0.25 13.44 23.99
N VAL A 504 0.68 13.56 24.94
CA VAL A 504 0.83 14.76 25.79
C VAL A 504 1.65 15.86 25.10
N ALA A 505 2.50 15.51 24.13
CA ALA A 505 3.38 16.47 23.48
C ALA A 505 2.64 17.45 22.54
N LEU A 506 1.56 17.01 21.87
CA LEU A 506 0.76 17.87 20.98
C LEU A 506 -0.15 18.82 21.78
N ALA A 507 -0.69 18.39 22.92
CA ALA A 507 -1.48 19.25 23.79
C ALA A 507 -0.62 20.34 24.46
N ALA A 508 0.63 20.03 24.83
CA ALA A 508 1.58 20.98 25.42
C ALA A 508 2.04 22.06 24.42
N TRP A 509 2.17 21.71 23.13
CA TRP A 509 2.55 22.65 22.09
C TRP A 509 1.46 23.72 21.82
N ARG A 510 0.18 23.35 21.89
CA ARG A 510 -0.94 24.31 21.77
C ARG A 510 -1.08 25.24 22.98
N LEU A 511 -0.70 24.78 24.18
CA LEU A 511 -0.74 25.60 25.40
C LEU A 511 0.41 26.60 25.48
N LEU A 512 1.58 26.27 24.93
CA LEU A 512 2.75 27.18 24.93
C LEU A 512 2.62 28.34 23.92
N ARG A 513 1.91 28.15 22.79
CA ARG A 513 1.64 29.25 21.84
C ARG A 513 0.61 30.28 22.34
N ARG A 514 -0.24 29.93 23.30
CA ARG A 514 -1.20 30.87 23.93
C ARG A 514 -0.61 31.73 25.05
N ALA A 515 0.60 31.47 25.45
CA ALA A 515 1.28 32.23 26.52
C ALA A 515 2.27 33.28 25.99
N GLU A 516 2.45 33.38 24.66
CA GLU A 516 3.32 34.36 24.02
C GLU A 516 2.56 35.37 23.12
N GLU A 517 1.21 35.38 23.17
CA GLU A 517 0.35 36.48 22.75
C GLU A 517 -0.26 37.15 24.02
#